data_85f5fe0ebca6e61cdaf8d27dc0457d91
#
_entry.id   85f5fe0ebca6e61cdaf8d27dc0457d91
#
_cell.length_a   1.000
_cell.length_b   1.000
_cell.length_c   1.000
_cell.angle_alpha   90.00
_cell.angle_beta   90.00
_cell.angle_gamma   90.00
#
_symmetry.space_group_name_H-M   'P 1'
#
loop_
_entity.id
_entity.type
_entity.pdbx_description
1 polymer ?
#
loop_
_entity_poly.entity_id
_entity_poly.type
_entity_poly.pdbx_seq_one_letter_code
_entity_poly.pdbx_strand_id
1 'polypeptide(L)'
;MRILEAHNITKSFPGVVALKNVNVAFETKKIHGIIGENGAGKSTLVKILTGIYQPDKGEILIEGKEAIDHRNNKLFEKVTFVPQELDIFQNLTVAENLFMPFRKSGFEDTFVNMGKLYRAAIPWLEKFNINVDPNNLVKNISISNQQLLQVARAFVNKYFKIIILDEPTTSLTMSGTTCLFDAIRKLKTEDKAIIFISHKLDEVFDICDEITVLRNGEKVGYSRIKDIDRRWVITKMSARDINEESTFRPKKRKTEDIILEVNELSGLGFSNINFNLHKGEILGFSGLVGAGRSEIMQTIFGLLPVKSGNVKFEGKPWKFGNTNFSIRMGLFYLPEERKRQGILPLLSVQHNIGIALIDKISNGIVISSPKERNLVEKVIDSYDIKTPTIKRQIIYLSGGNQQKVIIGRAMFCMPKILIFDEPTKGIDVGTKNDLYRMMKKIVDEEGVSIILVSSELEELLRCSNRIITVYNGEKVGEFETENTKESEILNSILGENIKNSTETIL
;
A
#
# COMPACT_ATOMS: atom_id res chain seq x y z
N MET A 1 13.68 23.94 19.54
CA MET A 1 13.10 23.80 20.92
C MET A 1 12.27 22.54 20.94
N ARG A 2 12.41 21.69 21.97
CA ARG A 2 11.54 20.50 22.13
C ARG A 2 10.15 20.94 22.54
N ILE A 3 9.15 20.46 21.82
CA ILE A 3 7.75 20.85 22.00
C ILE A 3 6.86 19.68 22.44
N LEU A 4 7.23 18.45 22.03
CA LEU A 4 6.55 17.21 22.42
C LEU A 4 7.61 16.18 22.78
N GLU A 5 7.48 15.59 23.95
CA GLU A 5 8.38 14.53 24.44
C GLU A 5 7.56 13.38 24.99
N ALA A 6 8.01 12.18 24.76
CA ALA A 6 7.43 10.96 25.31
C ALA A 6 8.56 10.15 25.96
N HIS A 7 8.42 9.87 27.25
CA HIS A 7 9.44 9.21 28.06
C HIS A 7 8.93 7.87 28.58
N ASN A 8 9.72 6.82 28.33
CA ASN A 8 9.51 5.45 28.81
C ASN A 8 8.11 4.87 28.48
N ILE A 9 7.57 5.24 27.33
CA ILE A 9 6.21 4.85 26.91
C ILE A 9 6.12 3.34 26.74
N THR A 10 5.23 2.73 27.50
CA THR A 10 4.87 1.32 27.39
C THR A 10 3.37 1.19 27.21
N LYS A 11 2.94 0.35 26.27
CA LYS A 11 1.52 0.06 26.00
C LYS A 11 1.32 -1.39 25.62
N SER A 12 0.40 -2.05 26.32
CA SER A 12 0.01 -3.43 26.04
C SER A 12 -1.47 -3.52 25.70
N PHE A 13 -1.81 -4.45 24.85
CA PHE A 13 -3.17 -4.87 24.56
C PHE A 13 -3.27 -6.39 24.85
N PRO A 14 -4.48 -6.96 25.00
CA PRO A 14 -4.62 -8.38 25.27
C PRO A 14 -3.83 -9.24 24.28
N GLY A 15 -2.78 -9.93 24.77
CA GLY A 15 -1.92 -10.80 24.01
C GLY A 15 -0.76 -10.14 23.25
N VAL A 16 -0.61 -8.79 23.28
CA VAL A 16 0.46 -8.09 22.54
C VAL A 16 1.00 -6.89 23.32
N VAL A 17 2.32 -6.80 23.44
CA VAL A 17 3.00 -5.56 23.88
C VAL A 17 3.25 -4.71 22.63
N ALA A 18 2.48 -3.63 22.48
CA ALA A 18 2.54 -2.76 21.30
C ALA A 18 3.68 -1.74 21.37
N LEU A 19 4.03 -1.26 22.57
CA LEU A 19 5.17 -0.38 22.80
C LEU A 19 5.87 -0.78 24.10
N LYS A 20 7.21 -0.72 24.08
CA LYS A 20 8.05 -1.10 25.21
C LYS A 20 9.17 -0.07 25.41
N ASN A 21 9.05 0.72 26.46
CA ASN A 21 10.04 1.71 26.88
C ASN A 21 10.49 2.68 25.75
N VAL A 22 9.54 3.22 24.99
CA VAL A 22 9.83 4.12 23.88
C VAL A 22 10.08 5.53 24.37
N ASN A 23 11.21 6.11 23.92
CA ASN A 23 11.62 7.49 24.23
C ASN A 23 11.78 8.27 22.92
N VAL A 24 10.97 9.33 22.71
CA VAL A 24 11.04 10.18 21.51
C VAL A 24 10.83 11.64 21.90
N ALA A 25 11.47 12.54 21.17
CA ALA A 25 11.31 13.98 21.34
C ALA A 25 11.21 14.66 19.97
N PHE A 26 10.35 15.65 19.86
CA PHE A 26 10.08 16.39 18.64
C PHE A 26 10.35 17.87 18.84
N GLU A 27 11.02 18.48 17.88
CA GLU A 27 11.44 19.88 17.93
C GLU A 27 10.65 20.73 16.94
N THR A 28 10.44 22.00 17.29
CA THR A 28 9.88 22.99 16.36
C THR A 28 10.84 23.24 15.19
N LYS A 29 10.27 23.64 14.05
CA LYS A 29 11.00 23.94 12.79
C LYS A 29 11.73 22.71 12.23
N LYS A 30 11.28 21.52 12.57
CA LYS A 30 11.79 20.26 12.04
C LYS A 30 10.65 19.36 11.60
N ILE A 31 10.95 18.57 10.59
CA ILE A 31 10.12 17.45 10.13
C ILE A 31 10.77 16.18 10.63
N HIS A 32 10.12 15.50 11.56
CA HIS A 32 10.60 14.28 12.18
C HIS A 32 9.85 13.07 11.62
N GLY A 33 10.57 12.19 10.92
CA GLY A 33 10.02 10.95 10.39
C GLY A 33 9.90 9.86 11.48
N ILE A 34 8.77 9.16 11.52
CA ILE A 34 8.64 7.90 12.28
C ILE A 34 8.48 6.76 11.27
N ILE A 35 9.43 5.84 11.29
CA ILE A 35 9.51 4.73 10.34
C ILE A 35 9.49 3.41 11.09
N GLY A 36 9.01 2.37 10.45
CA GLY A 36 8.98 0.99 10.97
C GLY A 36 8.04 0.13 10.15
N GLU A 37 8.18 -1.18 10.26
CA GLU A 37 7.29 -2.13 9.61
C GLU A 37 5.84 -2.05 10.14
N ASN A 38 4.91 -2.69 9.43
CA ASN A 38 3.54 -2.83 9.93
C ASN A 38 3.57 -3.66 11.23
N GLY A 39 2.89 -3.16 12.27
CA GLY A 39 2.95 -3.76 13.61
C GLY A 39 4.13 -3.28 14.46
N ALA A 40 5.02 -2.41 13.98
CA ALA A 40 6.15 -1.88 14.75
C ALA A 40 5.74 -0.95 15.93
N GLY A 41 4.45 -0.63 16.06
CA GLY A 41 3.93 0.23 17.13
C GLY A 41 3.69 1.69 16.73
N LYS A 42 3.94 2.08 15.45
CA LYS A 42 3.79 3.48 14.98
C LYS A 42 2.42 4.08 15.31
N SER A 43 1.33 3.44 14.86
CA SER A 43 -0.03 3.94 15.08
C SER A 43 -0.42 3.94 16.56
N THR A 44 0.13 3.03 17.37
CA THR A 44 -0.07 3.05 18.84
C THR A 44 0.63 4.25 19.46
N LEU A 45 1.89 4.52 19.05
CA LEU A 45 2.63 5.70 19.52
C LEU A 45 1.89 6.98 19.14
N VAL A 46 1.43 7.11 17.91
CA VAL A 46 0.65 8.26 17.43
C VAL A 46 -0.61 8.47 18.27
N LYS A 47 -1.39 7.43 18.50
CA LYS A 47 -2.61 7.52 19.32
C LYS A 47 -2.33 7.91 20.77
N ILE A 48 -1.14 7.62 21.28
CA ILE A 48 -0.68 8.08 22.59
C ILE A 48 -0.26 9.55 22.51
N LEU A 49 0.54 9.94 21.50
CA LEU A 49 0.98 11.34 21.30
C LEU A 49 -0.18 12.31 21.02
N THR A 50 -1.29 11.80 20.47
CA THR A 50 -2.52 12.57 20.21
C THR A 50 -3.50 12.56 21.38
N GLY A 51 -3.21 11.79 22.43
CA GLY A 51 -4.08 11.68 23.59
C GLY A 51 -5.29 10.75 23.39
N ILE A 52 -5.36 9.98 22.31
CA ILE A 52 -6.43 8.99 22.07
C ILE A 52 -6.25 7.78 22.99
N TYR A 53 -5.00 7.35 23.22
CA TYR A 53 -4.67 6.27 24.14
C TYR A 53 -3.84 6.78 25.29
N GLN A 54 -4.09 6.22 26.50
CA GLN A 54 -3.20 6.38 27.63
C GLN A 54 -2.09 5.33 27.57
N PRO A 55 -0.83 5.71 27.86
CA PRO A 55 0.22 4.73 28.08
C PRO A 55 -0.04 3.97 29.37
N ASP A 56 0.42 2.71 29.45
CA ASP A 56 0.36 1.93 30.68
C ASP A 56 1.50 2.33 31.64
N LYS A 57 2.62 2.82 31.06
CA LYS A 57 3.76 3.41 31.79
C LYS A 57 4.39 4.52 30.94
N GLY A 58 5.06 5.44 31.63
CA GLY A 58 5.72 6.59 31.03
C GLY A 58 4.88 7.85 31.05
N GLU A 59 5.43 8.93 30.52
CA GLU A 59 4.82 10.27 30.55
C GLU A 59 4.97 10.97 29.21
N ILE A 60 4.08 11.93 28.96
CA ILE A 60 4.10 12.80 27.78
C ILE A 60 4.22 14.24 28.26
N LEU A 61 5.17 14.97 27.69
CA LEU A 61 5.35 16.40 27.93
C LEU A 61 5.02 17.19 26.67
N ILE A 62 4.16 18.20 26.79
CA ILE A 62 3.86 19.17 25.72
C ILE A 62 4.28 20.55 26.24
N GLU A 63 5.22 21.19 25.53
CA GLU A 63 5.85 22.44 25.96
C GLU A 63 6.44 22.35 27.39
N GLY A 64 7.03 21.21 27.73
CA GLY A 64 7.63 20.93 29.02
C GLY A 64 6.62 20.70 30.18
N LYS A 65 5.32 20.62 29.88
CA LYS A 65 4.25 20.36 30.86
C LYS A 65 3.70 18.96 30.65
N GLU A 66 3.53 18.23 31.75
CA GLU A 66 3.00 16.88 31.72
C GLU A 66 1.53 16.85 31.27
N ALA A 67 1.23 16.00 30.29
CA ALA A 67 -0.10 15.77 29.77
C ALA A 67 -0.71 14.51 30.41
N ILE A 68 -1.30 14.67 31.63
CA ILE A 68 -1.71 13.56 32.50
C ILE A 68 -3.09 13.00 32.16
N ASP A 69 -4.04 13.84 31.75
CA ASP A 69 -5.43 13.41 31.50
C ASP A 69 -5.98 13.92 30.16
N HIS A 70 -6.35 12.97 29.30
CA HIS A 70 -6.85 13.23 27.97
C HIS A 70 -8.22 13.91 27.95
N ARG A 71 -9.06 13.70 28.96
CA ARG A 71 -10.44 14.22 29.00
C ARG A 71 -10.52 15.71 29.33
N ASN A 72 -9.54 16.25 30.05
CA ASN A 72 -9.51 17.63 30.50
C ASN A 72 -8.24 18.42 30.14
N ASN A 73 -7.32 17.83 29.39
CA ASN A 73 -6.03 18.47 29.15
C ASN A 73 -6.03 19.27 27.85
N LYS A 74 -6.16 20.59 27.98
CA LYS A 74 -6.06 21.57 26.89
C LYS A 74 -4.73 21.51 26.11
N LEU A 75 -3.71 20.80 26.61
CA LEU A 75 -2.42 20.66 25.93
C LEU A 75 -2.54 19.84 24.67
N PHE A 76 -3.38 18.80 24.64
CA PHE A 76 -3.62 18.01 23.43
C PHE A 76 -4.39 18.80 22.32
N GLU A 77 -5.04 19.91 22.64
CA GLU A 77 -5.63 20.79 21.65
C GLU A 77 -4.57 21.43 20.73
N LYS A 78 -3.31 21.45 21.16
CA LYS A 78 -2.16 21.92 20.39
C LYS A 78 -1.66 20.88 19.38
N VAL A 79 -2.13 19.63 19.46
CA VAL A 79 -1.77 18.53 18.56
C VAL A 79 -2.89 18.34 17.54
N THR A 80 -2.57 18.42 16.29
CA THR A 80 -3.48 18.10 15.18
C THR A 80 -3.01 16.80 14.54
N PHE A 81 -3.97 15.93 14.21
CA PHE A 81 -3.70 14.61 13.64
C PHE A 81 -4.44 14.40 12.33
N VAL A 82 -3.72 13.92 11.34
CA VAL A 82 -4.25 13.45 10.05
C VAL A 82 -4.06 11.94 10.00
N PRO A 83 -5.11 11.14 10.17
CA PRO A 83 -5.02 9.68 10.15
C PRO A 83 -4.83 9.12 8.74
N GLN A 84 -4.34 7.89 8.66
CA GLN A 84 -4.15 7.13 7.42
C GLN A 84 -5.48 6.86 6.71
N GLU A 85 -6.53 6.47 7.46
CA GLU A 85 -7.87 6.26 6.90
C GLU A 85 -8.59 7.60 6.77
N LEU A 86 -9.45 7.71 5.75
CA LEU A 86 -10.24 8.92 5.52
C LEU A 86 -11.23 9.15 6.68
N ASP A 87 -10.98 10.18 7.47
CA ASP A 87 -11.81 10.65 8.58
C ASP A 87 -12.51 11.96 8.18
N ILE A 88 -13.47 11.85 7.26
CA ILE A 88 -14.23 12.97 6.70
C ILE A 88 -15.73 12.64 6.64
N PHE A 89 -16.56 13.68 6.69
CA PHE A 89 -18.00 13.55 6.68
C PHE A 89 -18.53 13.52 5.24
N GLN A 90 -18.86 12.33 4.76
CA GLN A 90 -19.25 12.07 3.36
C GLN A 90 -20.50 12.84 2.89
N ASN A 91 -21.44 13.13 3.81
CA ASN A 91 -22.70 13.79 3.52
C ASN A 91 -22.68 15.31 3.80
N LEU A 92 -21.54 15.86 4.19
CA LEU A 92 -21.31 17.31 4.30
C LEU A 92 -20.63 17.82 3.04
N THR A 93 -20.73 19.13 2.81
CA THR A 93 -20.03 19.81 1.72
C THR A 93 -18.53 19.88 1.98
N VAL A 94 -17.76 20.15 0.95
CA VAL A 94 -16.31 20.38 1.02
C VAL A 94 -15.99 21.51 2.00
N ALA A 95 -16.70 22.62 1.93
CA ALA A 95 -16.50 23.75 2.84
C ALA A 95 -16.84 23.40 4.30
N GLU A 96 -17.93 22.67 4.55
CA GLU A 96 -18.27 22.22 5.90
C GLU A 96 -17.19 21.29 6.47
N ASN A 97 -16.72 20.33 5.69
CA ASN A 97 -15.64 19.44 6.11
C ASN A 97 -14.36 20.20 6.45
N LEU A 98 -14.01 21.19 5.63
CA LEU A 98 -12.77 21.96 5.79
C LEU A 98 -12.73 22.71 7.13
N PHE A 99 -13.87 23.28 7.56
CA PHE A 99 -13.94 24.11 8.76
C PHE A 99 -14.50 23.41 10.02
N MET A 100 -14.87 22.14 9.90
CA MET A 100 -15.31 21.38 11.08
C MET A 100 -14.13 21.03 12.00
N PRO A 101 -14.23 21.18 13.34
CA PRO A 101 -15.32 21.85 14.07
C PRO A 101 -15.23 23.37 13.98
N PHE A 102 -16.32 24.01 13.64
CA PHE A 102 -16.43 25.44 13.32
C PHE A 102 -15.81 26.38 14.37
N ARG A 103 -15.91 26.04 15.65
CA ARG A 103 -15.32 26.83 16.76
C ARG A 103 -13.81 26.97 16.69
N LYS A 104 -13.10 25.97 16.13
CA LYS A 104 -11.63 25.99 16.02
C LYS A 104 -11.14 26.67 14.72
N SER A 105 -12.05 27.01 13.81
CA SER A 105 -11.74 27.55 12.49
C SER A 105 -12.18 29.00 12.28
N GLY A 106 -12.72 29.64 13.34
CA GLY A 106 -13.11 31.08 13.32
C GLY A 106 -14.55 31.32 12.89
N PHE A 107 -15.41 30.31 12.95
CA PHE A 107 -16.86 30.40 12.74
C PHE A 107 -17.59 30.13 14.05
N GLU A 108 -17.43 31.06 15.01
CA GLU A 108 -17.92 30.88 16.41
C GLU A 108 -19.38 31.35 16.62
N ASP A 109 -20.01 31.89 15.58
CA ASP A 109 -21.39 32.40 15.63
C ASP A 109 -22.40 31.28 15.94
N THR A 110 -23.51 31.64 16.57
CA THR A 110 -24.61 30.73 16.87
C THR A 110 -25.22 30.10 15.60
N PHE A 111 -25.14 30.84 14.49
CA PHE A 111 -25.54 30.37 13.17
C PHE A 111 -24.40 30.51 12.18
N VAL A 112 -23.98 29.42 11.56
CA VAL A 112 -22.94 29.41 10.52
C VAL A 112 -23.48 30.05 9.24
N ASN A 113 -22.90 31.16 8.81
CA ASN A 113 -23.23 31.74 7.53
C ASN A 113 -22.55 30.97 6.39
N MET A 114 -23.34 30.16 5.69
CA MET A 114 -22.85 29.29 4.61
C MET A 114 -22.13 30.06 3.50
N GLY A 115 -22.62 31.26 3.12
CA GLY A 115 -21.98 32.07 2.10
C GLY A 115 -20.60 32.59 2.51
N LYS A 116 -20.40 32.89 3.80
CA LYS A 116 -19.05 33.21 4.35
C LYS A 116 -18.16 31.97 4.38
N LEU A 117 -18.73 30.84 4.77
CA LEU A 117 -17.99 29.57 4.83
C LEU A 117 -17.45 29.15 3.46
N TYR A 118 -18.29 29.22 2.43
CA TYR A 118 -17.89 28.85 1.06
C TYR A 118 -16.81 29.77 0.52
N ARG A 119 -16.95 31.09 0.70
CA ARG A 119 -15.91 32.04 0.29
C ARG A 119 -14.59 31.85 1.01
N ALA A 120 -14.64 31.49 2.30
CA ALA A 120 -13.45 31.21 3.10
C ALA A 120 -12.75 29.88 2.70
N ALA A 121 -13.48 28.95 2.07
CA ALA A 121 -12.92 27.69 1.61
C ALA A 121 -12.03 27.85 0.36
N ILE A 122 -12.37 28.75 -0.54
CA ILE A 122 -11.70 28.93 -1.85
C ILE A 122 -10.16 29.04 -1.70
N PRO A 123 -9.58 29.92 -0.86
CA PRO A 123 -8.14 30.04 -0.76
C PRO A 123 -7.44 28.77 -0.25
N TRP A 124 -8.14 27.96 0.55
CA TRP A 124 -7.61 26.68 1.04
C TRP A 124 -7.64 25.61 -0.04
N LEU A 125 -8.71 25.55 -0.83
CA LEU A 125 -8.83 24.63 -1.97
C LEU A 125 -7.76 24.93 -3.02
N GLU A 126 -7.54 26.20 -3.34
CA GLU A 126 -6.46 26.66 -4.23
C GLU A 126 -5.09 26.28 -3.68
N LYS A 127 -4.82 26.53 -2.38
CA LYS A 127 -3.56 26.22 -1.72
C LYS A 127 -3.19 24.74 -1.81
N PHE A 128 -4.17 23.86 -1.76
CA PHE A 128 -3.98 22.39 -1.82
C PHE A 128 -4.29 21.81 -3.21
N ASN A 129 -4.48 22.64 -4.21
CA ASN A 129 -4.80 22.24 -5.60
C ASN A 129 -6.02 21.29 -5.68
N ILE A 130 -7.05 21.60 -4.89
CA ILE A 130 -8.31 20.85 -4.85
C ILE A 130 -9.30 21.54 -5.79
N ASN A 131 -9.38 21.08 -7.03
CA ASN A 131 -10.24 21.66 -8.07
C ASN A 131 -11.68 21.14 -7.96
N VAL A 132 -12.41 21.59 -6.93
CA VAL A 132 -13.80 21.22 -6.69
C VAL A 132 -14.60 22.43 -6.19
N ASP A 133 -15.92 22.43 -6.43
CA ASP A 133 -16.81 23.45 -5.87
C ASP A 133 -16.92 23.24 -4.35
N PRO A 134 -16.74 24.29 -3.51
CA PRO A 134 -16.94 24.20 -2.06
C PRO A 134 -18.33 23.66 -1.64
N ASN A 135 -19.33 23.78 -2.50
CA ASN A 135 -20.69 23.27 -2.27
C ASN A 135 -20.85 21.77 -2.57
N ASN A 136 -19.89 21.13 -3.25
CA ASN A 136 -19.98 19.72 -3.56
C ASN A 136 -19.99 18.88 -2.29
N LEU A 137 -20.82 17.83 -2.26
CA LEU A 137 -20.78 16.82 -1.21
C LEU A 137 -19.47 16.03 -1.33
N VAL A 138 -18.84 15.75 -0.19
CA VAL A 138 -17.55 15.05 -0.16
C VAL A 138 -17.61 13.67 -0.80
N LYS A 139 -18.72 12.95 -0.68
CA LYS A 139 -18.91 11.63 -1.36
C LYS A 139 -18.81 11.69 -2.89
N ASN A 140 -18.98 12.86 -3.49
CA ASN A 140 -19.00 13.04 -4.95
C ASN A 140 -17.63 13.47 -5.52
N ILE A 141 -16.63 13.71 -4.68
CA ILE A 141 -15.27 14.07 -5.12
C ILE A 141 -14.35 12.86 -5.09
N SER A 142 -13.25 12.91 -5.88
CA SER A 142 -12.29 11.81 -5.96
C SER A 142 -11.62 11.53 -4.61
N ILE A 143 -11.17 10.28 -4.39
CA ILE A 143 -10.47 9.87 -3.17
C ILE A 143 -9.21 10.73 -2.93
N SER A 144 -8.48 11.08 -3.99
CA SER A 144 -7.32 11.97 -3.90
C SER A 144 -7.71 13.36 -3.35
N ASN A 145 -8.81 13.95 -3.86
CA ASN A 145 -9.31 15.21 -3.34
C ASN A 145 -9.83 15.11 -1.91
N GLN A 146 -10.44 13.98 -1.54
CA GLN A 146 -10.86 13.71 -0.17
C GLN A 146 -9.65 13.67 0.78
N GLN A 147 -8.55 13.05 0.37
CA GLN A 147 -7.31 12.99 1.15
C GLN A 147 -6.69 14.38 1.33
N LEU A 148 -6.60 15.15 0.24
CA LEU A 148 -6.11 16.54 0.30
C LEU A 148 -7.02 17.43 1.17
N LEU A 149 -8.33 17.25 1.11
CA LEU A 149 -9.29 17.96 1.96
C LEU A 149 -9.08 17.64 3.45
N GLN A 150 -8.85 16.38 3.80
CA GLN A 150 -8.53 15.97 5.17
C GLN A 150 -7.27 16.64 5.68
N VAL A 151 -6.22 16.71 4.85
CA VAL A 151 -4.98 17.44 5.18
C VAL A 151 -5.26 18.94 5.31
N ALA A 152 -5.95 19.55 4.36
CA ALA A 152 -6.29 20.98 4.38
C ALA A 152 -7.06 21.36 5.65
N ARG A 153 -8.02 20.51 6.10
CA ARG A 153 -8.74 20.68 7.37
C ARG A 153 -7.81 20.77 8.58
N ALA A 154 -6.75 19.98 8.60
CA ALA A 154 -5.76 20.03 9.68
C ALA A 154 -4.99 21.37 9.70
N PHE A 155 -4.74 21.96 8.55
CA PHE A 155 -4.03 23.24 8.42
C PHE A 155 -4.92 24.47 8.70
N VAL A 156 -6.23 24.37 8.59
CA VAL A 156 -7.18 25.45 8.93
C VAL A 156 -7.16 25.78 10.42
N ASN A 157 -6.89 24.79 11.28
CA ASN A 157 -6.78 25.02 12.72
C ASN A 157 -5.56 25.89 13.04
N LYS A 158 -5.79 27.15 13.40
CA LYS A 158 -4.72 28.13 13.68
C LYS A 158 -3.98 27.89 15.00
N TYR A 159 -4.54 27.11 15.88
CA TYR A 159 -4.04 26.96 17.27
C TYR A 159 -3.07 25.80 17.45
N PHE A 160 -2.89 24.92 16.46
CA PHE A 160 -1.97 23.81 16.62
C PHE A 160 -0.50 24.25 16.61
N LYS A 161 0.28 23.55 17.40
CA LYS A 161 1.74 23.66 17.48
C LYS A 161 2.44 22.44 16.92
N ILE A 162 1.73 21.31 16.90
CA ILE A 162 2.23 20.00 16.48
C ILE A 162 1.24 19.42 15.48
N ILE A 163 1.73 18.98 14.35
CA ILE A 163 0.94 18.22 13.37
C ILE A 163 1.54 16.83 13.17
N ILE A 164 0.69 15.81 13.24
CA ILE A 164 1.04 14.43 12.99
C ILE A 164 0.31 14.00 11.72
N LEU A 165 1.07 13.53 10.73
CA LEU A 165 0.59 13.08 9.42
C LEU A 165 0.90 11.58 9.29
N ASP A 166 -0.13 10.73 9.33
CA ASP A 166 0.01 9.27 9.25
C ASP A 166 -0.29 8.80 7.83
N GLU A 167 0.75 8.44 7.07
CA GLU A 167 0.72 8.00 5.67
C GLU A 167 -0.14 8.89 4.74
N PRO A 168 0.05 10.21 4.73
CA PRO A 168 -0.87 11.15 4.08
C PRO A 168 -0.86 11.06 2.55
N THR A 169 0.08 10.34 1.95
CA THR A 169 0.29 10.25 0.49
C THR A 169 -0.27 8.99 -0.15
N THR A 170 -0.83 8.06 0.63
CA THR A 170 -1.24 6.71 0.16
C THR A 170 -2.21 6.73 -1.02
N SER A 171 -3.11 7.74 -1.06
CA SER A 171 -4.14 7.88 -2.11
C SER A 171 -3.93 9.10 -3.01
N LEU A 172 -2.75 9.74 -2.93
CA LEU A 172 -2.46 10.95 -3.70
C LEU A 172 -1.80 10.61 -5.05
N THR A 173 -2.07 11.47 -6.03
CA THR A 173 -1.31 11.53 -7.27
C THR A 173 0.07 12.18 -7.02
N MET A 174 1.01 12.07 -7.97
CA MET A 174 2.31 12.73 -7.85
C MET A 174 2.17 14.25 -7.64
N SER A 175 1.29 14.91 -8.40
CA SER A 175 1.01 16.35 -8.23
C SER A 175 0.42 16.68 -6.85
N GLY A 176 -0.46 15.84 -6.33
CA GLY A 176 -1.01 15.97 -4.97
C GLY A 176 0.06 15.81 -3.89
N THR A 177 0.97 14.86 -4.05
CA THR A 177 2.10 14.64 -3.13
C THR A 177 3.05 15.84 -3.13
N THR A 178 3.40 16.38 -4.30
CA THR A 178 4.23 17.59 -4.41
C THR A 178 3.58 18.77 -3.70
N CYS A 179 2.29 19.01 -3.94
CA CYS A 179 1.52 20.08 -3.29
C CYS A 179 1.52 19.93 -1.76
N LEU A 180 1.31 18.71 -1.25
CA LEU A 180 1.37 18.41 0.18
C LEU A 180 2.76 18.72 0.75
N PHE A 181 3.83 18.25 0.10
CA PHE A 181 5.20 18.46 0.56
C PHE A 181 5.58 19.94 0.59
N ASP A 182 5.16 20.74 -0.39
CA ASP A 182 5.36 22.17 -0.40
C ASP A 182 4.61 22.86 0.76
N ALA A 183 3.39 22.41 1.07
CA ALA A 183 2.65 22.90 2.23
C ALA A 183 3.36 22.58 3.55
N ILE A 184 3.91 21.35 3.68
CA ILE A 184 4.67 20.91 4.86
C ILE A 184 5.99 21.72 4.96
N ARG A 185 6.73 21.93 3.87
CA ARG A 185 7.96 22.73 3.85
C ARG A 185 7.70 24.18 4.28
N LYS A 186 6.57 24.77 3.86
CA LYS A 186 6.16 26.11 4.34
C LYS A 186 5.85 26.09 5.84
N LEU A 187 5.13 25.08 6.31
CA LEU A 187 4.80 24.95 7.73
C LEU A 187 6.04 24.81 8.62
N LYS A 188 7.10 24.19 8.13
CA LYS A 188 8.40 24.06 8.81
C LYS A 188 9.04 25.42 9.11
N THR A 189 8.77 26.47 8.32
CA THR A 189 9.31 27.81 8.58
C THR A 189 8.62 28.48 9.78
N GLU A 190 7.44 28.00 10.18
CA GLU A 190 6.71 28.45 11.37
C GLU A 190 7.25 27.78 12.63
N ASP A 191 6.89 28.29 13.80
CA ASP A 191 7.30 27.70 15.10
C ASP A 191 6.44 26.48 15.47
N LYS A 192 6.42 25.47 14.57
CA LYS A 192 5.64 24.24 14.69
C LYS A 192 6.53 23.01 14.55
N ALA A 193 6.11 21.90 15.16
CA ALA A 193 6.71 20.59 14.94
C ALA A 193 5.86 19.75 13.99
N ILE A 194 6.51 19.04 13.09
CA ILE A 194 5.86 18.19 12.10
C ILE A 194 6.34 16.76 12.30
N ILE A 195 5.42 15.84 12.52
CA ILE A 195 5.68 14.42 12.65
C ILE A 195 5.10 13.75 11.41
N PHE A 196 5.95 13.13 10.62
CA PHE A 196 5.61 12.50 9.36
C PHE A 196 5.81 11.00 9.43
N ILE A 197 4.76 10.23 9.23
CA ILE A 197 4.81 8.77 9.24
C ILE A 197 4.60 8.29 7.83
N SER A 198 5.55 7.52 7.34
CA SER A 198 5.47 6.85 6.04
C SER A 198 6.26 5.55 6.07
N HIS A 199 5.84 4.59 5.27
CA HIS A 199 6.61 3.38 4.99
C HIS A 199 7.42 3.52 3.69
N LYS A 200 7.20 4.59 2.91
CA LYS A 200 7.92 4.90 1.68
C LYS A 200 9.20 5.69 2.01
N LEU A 201 10.34 5.04 1.86
CA LEU A 201 11.63 5.64 2.18
C LEU A 201 11.91 6.90 1.36
N ASP A 202 11.53 6.91 0.07
CA ASP A 202 11.72 8.07 -0.81
C ASP A 202 11.10 9.35 -0.26
N GLU A 203 9.86 9.24 0.22
CA GLU A 203 9.16 10.36 0.84
C GLU A 203 9.86 10.87 2.10
N VAL A 204 10.35 9.94 2.92
CA VAL A 204 11.04 10.27 4.16
C VAL A 204 12.38 10.94 3.90
N PHE A 205 13.16 10.43 2.94
CA PHE A 205 14.43 11.03 2.55
C PHE A 205 14.28 12.39 1.86
N ASP A 206 13.14 12.64 1.18
CA ASP A 206 12.86 13.93 0.54
C ASP A 206 12.44 15.01 1.54
N ILE A 207 11.63 14.67 2.56
CA ILE A 207 10.98 15.71 3.36
C ILE A 207 11.48 15.82 4.80
N CYS A 208 11.99 14.73 5.41
CA CYS A 208 12.34 14.70 6.83
C CYS A 208 13.74 15.26 7.10
N ASP A 209 13.92 15.88 8.27
CA ASP A 209 15.23 16.31 8.79
C ASP A 209 15.89 15.22 9.63
N GLU A 210 15.09 14.50 10.39
CA GLU A 210 15.53 13.45 11.31
C GLU A 210 14.47 12.34 11.37
N ILE A 211 14.90 11.15 11.75
CA ILE A 211 14.02 9.99 11.85
C ILE A 211 14.20 9.21 13.13
N THR A 212 13.12 8.61 13.56
CA THR A 212 13.07 7.54 14.58
C THR A 212 12.61 6.25 13.92
N VAL A 213 13.35 5.17 14.10
CA VAL A 213 12.99 3.84 13.62
C VAL A 213 12.40 3.03 14.75
N LEU A 214 11.17 2.54 14.57
CA LEU A 214 10.50 1.62 15.47
C LEU A 214 10.52 0.20 14.92
N ARG A 215 10.73 -0.79 15.80
CA ARG A 215 10.64 -2.21 15.47
C ARG A 215 10.15 -2.99 16.69
N ASN A 216 9.11 -3.83 16.51
CA ASN A 216 8.53 -4.66 17.57
C ASN A 216 8.20 -3.89 18.86
N GLY A 217 7.70 -2.66 18.71
CA GLY A 217 7.33 -1.80 19.84
C GLY A 217 8.49 -1.08 20.52
N GLU A 218 9.71 -1.19 20.03
CA GLU A 218 10.91 -0.55 20.58
C GLU A 218 11.51 0.46 19.61
N LYS A 219 12.17 1.52 20.12
CA LYS A 219 12.99 2.43 19.32
C LYS A 219 14.35 1.80 19.06
N VAL A 220 14.62 1.43 17.82
CA VAL A 220 15.85 0.76 17.40
C VAL A 220 16.86 1.68 16.70
N GLY A 221 16.45 2.89 16.37
CA GLY A 221 17.33 3.87 15.72
C GLY A 221 16.78 5.29 15.80
N TYR A 222 17.71 6.26 15.80
CA TYR A 222 17.45 7.68 15.63
C TYR A 222 18.65 8.29 14.90
N SER A 223 18.39 9.11 13.90
CA SER A 223 19.45 9.84 13.19
C SER A 223 18.90 11.03 12.43
N ARG A 224 19.78 11.95 12.02
CA ARG A 224 19.46 12.95 11.01
C ARG A 224 19.53 12.30 9.63
N ILE A 225 18.65 12.69 8.73
CA ILE A 225 18.60 12.13 7.36
C ILE A 225 19.92 12.29 6.63
N LYS A 226 20.58 13.44 6.76
CA LYS A 226 21.88 13.72 6.11
C LYS A 226 23.03 12.82 6.55
N ASP A 227 22.92 12.15 7.68
CA ASP A 227 23.96 11.34 8.30
C ASP A 227 23.78 9.83 8.05
N ILE A 228 22.76 9.44 7.28
CA ILE A 228 22.39 8.05 7.00
C ILE A 228 21.99 7.84 5.54
N ASP A 229 22.04 6.59 5.12
CA ASP A 229 21.53 6.11 3.84
C ASP A 229 20.28 5.20 4.01
N ARG A 230 19.69 4.81 2.88
CA ARG A 230 18.56 3.88 2.85
C ARG A 230 18.91 2.53 3.49
N ARG A 231 20.13 2.05 3.28
CA ARG A 231 20.63 0.78 3.82
C ARG A 231 20.58 0.79 5.34
N TRP A 232 21.04 1.87 5.97
CA TRP A 232 20.96 2.03 7.42
C TRP A 232 19.53 1.90 7.94
N VAL A 233 18.56 2.57 7.27
CA VAL A 233 17.15 2.52 7.68
C VAL A 233 16.60 1.11 7.55
N ILE A 234 16.82 0.45 6.42
CA ILE A 234 16.34 -0.91 6.15
C ILE A 234 16.92 -1.90 7.15
N THR A 235 18.21 -1.82 7.46
CA THR A 235 18.89 -2.67 8.48
C THR A 235 18.29 -2.47 9.86
N LYS A 236 17.92 -1.24 10.23
CA LYS A 236 17.27 -0.96 11.52
C LYS A 236 15.82 -1.46 11.55
N MET A 237 15.10 -1.34 10.46
CA MET A 237 13.71 -1.80 10.35
C MET A 237 13.62 -3.33 10.37
N SER A 238 14.45 -4.01 9.59
CA SER A 238 14.49 -5.47 9.52
C SER A 238 15.48 -6.00 10.58
N ALA A 239 15.11 -7.08 11.26
CA ALA A 239 16.02 -7.77 12.19
C ALA A 239 17.09 -8.62 11.45
N ARG A 240 17.07 -8.63 10.12
CA ARG A 240 17.91 -9.48 9.26
C ARG A 240 18.91 -8.59 8.53
N ASP A 241 20.16 -9.04 8.46
CA ASP A 241 21.13 -8.49 7.52
C ASP A 241 20.57 -8.70 6.10
N ILE A 242 20.08 -7.62 5.52
CA ILE A 242 19.69 -7.64 4.11
C ILE A 242 21.00 -7.52 3.33
N ASN A 243 21.53 -8.66 2.92
CA ASN A 243 22.49 -8.70 1.83
C ASN A 243 21.74 -8.19 0.58
N GLU A 244 21.99 -6.95 0.18
CA GLU A 244 21.33 -6.27 -0.95
C GLU A 244 21.53 -6.96 -2.31
N GLU A 245 22.41 -7.95 -2.38
CA GLU A 245 22.72 -8.70 -3.61
C GLU A 245 21.80 -9.89 -3.87
N SER A 246 20.87 -10.23 -2.97
CA SER A 246 19.94 -11.34 -3.25
C SER A 246 18.87 -10.91 -4.24
N THR A 247 19.17 -11.06 -5.51
CA THR A 247 18.13 -11.05 -6.54
C THR A 247 17.20 -12.22 -6.30
N PHE A 248 15.91 -11.96 -6.16
CA PHE A 248 14.88 -12.99 -6.11
C PHE A 248 14.45 -13.44 -7.50
N ARG A 249 15.26 -13.14 -8.51
CA ARG A 249 15.00 -13.58 -9.88
C ARG A 249 15.01 -15.11 -9.93
N PRO A 250 14.06 -15.73 -10.60
CA PRO A 250 14.13 -17.14 -10.90
C PRO A 250 15.40 -17.46 -11.69
N LYS A 251 15.84 -18.71 -11.62
CA LYS A 251 16.92 -19.23 -12.49
C LYS A 251 16.54 -18.95 -13.93
N LYS A 252 17.55 -18.75 -14.81
CA LYS A 252 17.33 -18.55 -16.25
C LYS A 252 16.27 -19.52 -16.77
N ARG A 253 15.41 -19.02 -17.65
CA ARG A 253 14.36 -19.81 -18.33
C ARG A 253 14.90 -21.21 -18.69
N LYS A 254 14.23 -22.24 -18.23
CA LYS A 254 14.59 -23.61 -18.56
C LYS A 254 14.20 -23.96 -20.01
N THR A 255 13.22 -23.25 -20.57
CA THR A 255 12.67 -23.48 -21.91
C THR A 255 12.25 -22.18 -22.57
N GLU A 256 12.23 -22.16 -23.92
CA GLU A 256 11.63 -21.08 -24.70
C GLU A 256 10.13 -21.34 -24.99
N ASP A 257 9.56 -22.39 -24.41
CA ASP A 257 8.17 -22.75 -24.63
C ASP A 257 7.22 -21.67 -24.12
N ILE A 258 6.37 -21.18 -25.02
CA ILE A 258 5.34 -20.21 -24.70
C ILE A 258 4.16 -20.92 -24.03
N ILE A 259 3.77 -20.49 -22.83
CA ILE A 259 2.58 -20.99 -22.14
C ILE A 259 1.35 -20.13 -22.39
N LEU A 260 1.54 -18.80 -22.55
CA LEU A 260 0.47 -17.85 -22.88
C LEU A 260 0.93 -16.93 -24.01
N GLU A 261 0.17 -16.86 -25.08
CA GLU A 261 0.39 -15.98 -26.21
C GLU A 261 -0.78 -15.01 -26.33
N VAL A 262 -0.51 -13.71 -26.29
CA VAL A 262 -1.51 -12.63 -26.36
C VAL A 262 -1.24 -11.79 -27.61
N ASN A 263 -2.23 -11.69 -28.50
CA ASN A 263 -2.12 -11.00 -29.79
C ASN A 263 -3.25 -9.98 -29.95
N GLU A 264 -2.87 -8.72 -30.18
CA GLU A 264 -3.75 -7.58 -30.48
C GLU A 264 -4.92 -7.43 -29.50
N LEU A 265 -4.71 -7.83 -28.23
CA LEU A 265 -5.76 -7.84 -27.23
C LEU A 265 -6.17 -6.41 -26.87
N SER A 266 -7.47 -6.13 -26.98
CA SER A 266 -8.06 -4.83 -26.61
C SER A 266 -9.27 -5.04 -25.71
N GLY A 267 -9.44 -4.12 -24.76
CA GLY A 267 -10.50 -4.18 -23.75
C GLY A 267 -10.85 -2.83 -23.17
N LEU A 268 -11.33 -2.84 -21.91
CA LEU A 268 -11.66 -1.63 -21.19
C LEU A 268 -10.36 -0.97 -20.71
N GLY A 269 -10.08 0.25 -21.20
CA GLY A 269 -8.91 1.04 -20.78
C GLY A 269 -7.57 0.60 -21.38
N PHE A 270 -7.56 -0.32 -22.33
CA PHE A 270 -6.34 -0.73 -23.04
C PHE A 270 -6.62 -1.17 -24.48
N SER A 271 -5.59 -1.13 -25.35
CA SER A 271 -5.67 -1.49 -26.77
C SER A 271 -4.37 -2.10 -27.28
N ASN A 272 -4.52 -3.02 -28.25
CA ASN A 272 -3.45 -3.62 -29.03
C ASN A 272 -2.29 -4.21 -28.19
N ILE A 273 -2.60 -4.94 -27.14
CA ILE A 273 -1.62 -5.56 -26.26
C ILE A 273 -1.11 -6.86 -26.89
N ASN A 274 0.21 -6.96 -27.01
CA ASN A 274 0.92 -8.10 -27.57
C ASN A 274 2.03 -8.55 -26.63
N PHE A 275 2.00 -9.80 -26.15
CA PHE A 275 3.09 -10.38 -25.38
C PHE A 275 3.02 -11.90 -25.30
N ASN A 276 4.15 -12.50 -24.95
CA ASN A 276 4.26 -13.93 -24.66
C ASN A 276 4.75 -14.13 -23.22
N LEU A 277 4.17 -15.11 -22.51
CA LEU A 277 4.69 -15.63 -21.25
C LEU A 277 5.32 -17.00 -21.50
N HIS A 278 6.56 -17.19 -21.06
CA HIS A 278 7.25 -18.46 -21.17
C HIS A 278 7.05 -19.33 -19.94
N LYS A 279 7.19 -20.65 -20.09
CA LYS A 279 7.11 -21.57 -18.96
C LYS A 279 8.23 -21.32 -17.95
N GLY A 280 7.89 -21.25 -16.66
CA GLY A 280 8.84 -21.02 -15.58
C GLY A 280 9.46 -19.63 -15.60
N GLU A 281 8.72 -18.63 -16.06
CA GLU A 281 9.12 -17.22 -16.10
C GLU A 281 8.31 -16.40 -15.08
N ILE A 282 8.93 -15.35 -14.53
CA ILE A 282 8.21 -14.22 -13.92
C ILE A 282 8.27 -13.05 -14.91
N LEU A 283 7.12 -12.72 -15.50
CA LEU A 283 6.95 -11.59 -16.40
C LEU A 283 6.36 -10.41 -15.63
N GLY A 284 7.11 -9.31 -15.52
CA GLY A 284 6.69 -8.09 -14.86
C GLY A 284 5.85 -7.19 -15.76
N PHE A 285 4.84 -6.52 -15.18
CA PHE A 285 4.08 -5.44 -15.83
C PHE A 285 4.21 -4.16 -15.01
N SER A 286 4.80 -3.14 -15.62
CA SER A 286 5.02 -1.82 -15.03
C SER A 286 4.21 -0.73 -15.76
N GLY A 287 3.94 0.38 -15.08
CA GLY A 287 3.23 1.53 -15.61
C GLY A 287 2.64 2.39 -14.51
N LEU A 288 2.17 3.58 -14.84
CA LEU A 288 1.51 4.47 -13.89
C LEU A 288 0.17 3.88 -13.40
N VAL A 289 -0.32 4.38 -12.28
CA VAL A 289 -1.66 4.05 -11.78
C VAL A 289 -2.69 4.46 -12.84
N GLY A 290 -3.58 3.52 -13.21
CA GLY A 290 -4.56 3.74 -14.28
C GLY A 290 -4.02 3.50 -15.71
N ALA A 291 -2.81 2.96 -15.87
CA ALA A 291 -2.25 2.67 -17.19
C ALA A 291 -2.90 1.47 -17.91
N GLY A 292 -3.84 0.76 -17.28
CA GLY A 292 -4.55 -0.38 -17.91
C GLY A 292 -3.99 -1.76 -17.54
N ARG A 293 -2.97 -1.85 -16.67
CA ARG A 293 -2.29 -3.11 -16.31
C ARG A 293 -3.23 -4.16 -15.73
N SER A 294 -3.99 -3.79 -14.71
CA SER A 294 -4.94 -4.68 -14.03
C SER A 294 -6.09 -5.08 -14.95
N GLU A 295 -6.57 -4.16 -15.78
CA GLU A 295 -7.64 -4.39 -16.75
C GLU A 295 -7.24 -5.43 -17.80
N ILE A 296 -5.97 -5.44 -18.27
CA ILE A 296 -5.42 -6.46 -19.16
C ILE A 296 -5.53 -7.84 -18.48
N MET A 297 -5.05 -7.96 -17.24
CA MET A 297 -5.02 -9.22 -16.50
C MET A 297 -6.42 -9.73 -16.17
N GLN A 298 -7.32 -8.84 -15.77
CA GLN A 298 -8.72 -9.15 -15.49
C GLN A 298 -9.48 -9.60 -16.73
N THR A 299 -9.15 -9.02 -17.91
CA THR A 299 -9.72 -9.46 -19.19
C THR A 299 -9.24 -10.87 -19.58
N ILE A 300 -7.94 -11.15 -19.44
CA ILE A 300 -7.37 -12.47 -19.69
C ILE A 300 -7.97 -13.51 -18.73
N PHE A 301 -8.13 -13.17 -17.46
CA PHE A 301 -8.72 -14.06 -16.46
C PHE A 301 -10.23 -14.26 -16.67
N GLY A 302 -10.90 -13.37 -17.41
CA GLY A 302 -12.34 -13.46 -17.73
C GLY A 302 -13.27 -12.70 -16.79
N LEU A 303 -12.75 -11.75 -16.02
CA LEU A 303 -13.53 -10.81 -15.17
C LEU A 303 -14.09 -9.64 -15.99
N LEU A 304 -13.33 -9.15 -16.97
CA LEU A 304 -13.72 -8.06 -17.84
C LEU A 304 -13.96 -8.54 -19.26
N PRO A 305 -14.85 -7.87 -20.02
CA PRO A 305 -15.12 -8.22 -21.40
C PRO A 305 -13.94 -7.87 -22.33
N VAL A 306 -13.66 -8.72 -23.30
CA VAL A 306 -12.74 -8.44 -24.40
C VAL A 306 -13.47 -7.64 -25.49
N LYS A 307 -12.78 -6.69 -26.15
CA LYS A 307 -13.25 -5.97 -27.32
C LYS A 307 -12.78 -6.63 -28.62
N SER A 308 -11.48 -6.97 -28.71
CA SER A 308 -10.86 -7.61 -29.86
C SER A 308 -9.56 -8.32 -29.45
N GLY A 309 -8.97 -9.08 -30.36
CA GLY A 309 -7.74 -9.81 -30.17
C GLY A 309 -7.96 -11.28 -29.80
N ASN A 310 -6.87 -12.00 -29.68
CA ASN A 310 -6.91 -13.42 -29.34
C ASN A 310 -5.83 -13.78 -28.31
N VAL A 311 -6.11 -14.82 -27.55
CA VAL A 311 -5.17 -15.40 -26.59
C VAL A 311 -5.10 -16.90 -26.85
N LYS A 312 -3.89 -17.46 -26.76
CA LYS A 312 -3.68 -18.90 -26.73
C LYS A 312 -3.02 -19.32 -25.42
N PHE A 313 -3.52 -20.38 -24.84
CA PHE A 313 -2.97 -21.02 -23.65
C PHE A 313 -2.48 -22.41 -24.03
N GLU A 314 -1.18 -22.68 -23.87
CA GLU A 314 -0.52 -23.90 -24.34
C GLU A 314 -0.88 -24.22 -25.82
N GLY A 315 -0.85 -23.20 -26.67
CA GLY A 315 -1.17 -23.31 -28.11
C GLY A 315 -2.66 -23.46 -28.45
N LYS A 316 -3.56 -23.55 -27.44
CA LYS A 316 -5.00 -23.70 -27.64
C LYS A 316 -5.72 -22.36 -27.51
N PRO A 317 -6.76 -22.09 -28.33
CA PRO A 317 -7.55 -20.87 -28.25
C PRO A 317 -8.17 -20.68 -26.85
N TRP A 318 -8.08 -19.46 -26.32
CA TRP A 318 -8.61 -19.09 -25.01
C TRP A 318 -10.08 -18.65 -25.08
N LYS A 319 -10.85 -18.94 -24.03
CA LYS A 319 -12.25 -18.48 -23.91
C LYS A 319 -12.33 -17.36 -22.89
N PHE A 320 -12.72 -16.18 -23.34
CA PHE A 320 -12.91 -15.00 -22.52
C PHE A 320 -14.25 -15.03 -21.74
N GLY A 321 -14.36 -14.18 -20.72
CA GLY A 321 -15.60 -13.95 -19.96
C GLY A 321 -16.04 -15.14 -19.10
N ASN A 322 -15.13 -16.04 -18.75
CA ASN A 322 -15.45 -17.24 -17.97
C ASN A 322 -14.32 -17.59 -16.99
N THR A 323 -14.42 -17.09 -15.76
CA THR A 323 -13.43 -17.34 -14.70
C THR A 323 -13.33 -18.81 -14.30
N ASN A 324 -14.44 -19.56 -14.32
CA ASN A 324 -14.41 -21.01 -14.06
C ASN A 324 -13.57 -21.75 -15.10
N PHE A 325 -13.69 -21.37 -16.37
CA PHE A 325 -12.85 -21.92 -17.42
C PHE A 325 -11.37 -21.62 -17.15
N SER A 326 -11.04 -20.38 -16.80
CA SER A 326 -9.67 -19.96 -16.48
C SER A 326 -9.06 -20.78 -15.35
N ILE A 327 -9.79 -20.95 -14.25
CA ILE A 327 -9.37 -21.75 -13.09
C ILE A 327 -9.15 -23.22 -13.50
N ARG A 328 -10.07 -23.83 -14.26
CA ARG A 328 -9.95 -25.23 -14.72
C ARG A 328 -8.75 -25.43 -15.65
N MET A 329 -8.40 -24.44 -16.44
CA MET A 329 -7.21 -24.48 -17.30
C MET A 329 -5.91 -24.26 -16.54
N GLY A 330 -5.97 -23.82 -15.28
CA GLY A 330 -4.83 -23.57 -14.41
C GLY A 330 -4.34 -22.12 -14.42
N LEU A 331 -5.18 -21.15 -14.83
CA LEU A 331 -4.90 -19.73 -14.70
C LEU A 331 -5.61 -19.18 -13.46
N PHE A 332 -4.85 -18.57 -12.54
CA PHE A 332 -5.36 -17.97 -11.31
C PHE A 332 -4.98 -16.50 -11.24
N TYR A 333 -5.89 -15.68 -10.72
CA TYR A 333 -5.72 -14.24 -10.52
C TYR A 333 -5.81 -13.89 -9.03
N LEU A 334 -4.77 -13.25 -8.52
CA LEU A 334 -4.69 -12.77 -7.15
C LEU A 334 -4.84 -11.23 -7.19
N PRO A 335 -5.98 -10.71 -6.70
CA PRO A 335 -6.35 -9.30 -6.90
C PRO A 335 -5.57 -8.35 -5.98
N GLU A 336 -5.45 -7.08 -6.43
CA GLU A 336 -4.87 -5.97 -5.68
C GLU A 336 -5.63 -5.72 -4.37
N GLU A 337 -6.97 -5.56 -4.44
CA GLU A 337 -7.81 -5.29 -3.26
C GLU A 337 -8.06 -6.56 -2.44
N ARG A 338 -6.99 -7.09 -1.84
CA ARG A 338 -7.03 -8.34 -1.06
C ARG A 338 -8.21 -8.44 -0.10
N LYS A 339 -8.47 -7.37 0.69
CA LYS A 339 -9.52 -7.37 1.72
C LYS A 339 -10.93 -7.47 1.15
N ARG A 340 -11.16 -6.96 -0.05
CA ARG A 340 -12.49 -6.95 -0.71
C ARG A 340 -12.71 -8.12 -1.64
N GLN A 341 -11.65 -8.54 -2.35
CA GLN A 341 -11.76 -9.47 -3.47
C GLN A 341 -10.99 -10.78 -3.21
N GLY A 342 -9.95 -10.75 -2.38
CA GLY A 342 -9.05 -11.90 -2.18
C GLY A 342 -9.45 -12.80 -1.02
N ILE A 343 -10.08 -12.28 0.05
CA ILE A 343 -10.43 -13.03 1.25
C ILE A 343 -11.90 -12.88 1.62
N LEU A 344 -12.38 -13.80 2.44
CA LEU A 344 -13.66 -13.72 3.15
C LEU A 344 -13.38 -13.31 4.59
N PRO A 345 -13.44 -11.99 4.92
CA PRO A 345 -12.84 -11.43 6.14
C PRO A 345 -13.35 -12.02 7.44
N LEU A 346 -14.66 -12.32 7.51
CA LEU A 346 -15.34 -12.82 8.69
C LEU A 346 -15.22 -14.36 8.84
N LEU A 347 -14.73 -15.04 7.82
CA LEU A 347 -14.55 -16.49 7.87
C LEU A 347 -13.16 -16.85 8.40
N SER A 348 -13.02 -18.07 8.90
CA SER A 348 -11.76 -18.62 9.43
C SER A 348 -10.71 -18.81 8.33
N VAL A 349 -9.45 -18.97 8.70
CA VAL A 349 -8.36 -19.37 7.80
C VAL A 349 -8.73 -20.68 7.11
N GLN A 350 -9.27 -21.65 7.86
CA GLN A 350 -9.75 -22.93 7.34
C GLN A 350 -10.74 -22.75 6.19
N HIS A 351 -11.79 -21.97 6.38
CA HIS A 351 -12.80 -21.75 5.36
C HIS A 351 -12.26 -20.95 4.17
N ASN A 352 -11.35 -19.97 4.40
CA ASN A 352 -10.71 -19.23 3.31
C ASN A 352 -9.84 -20.11 2.41
N ILE A 353 -9.19 -21.13 2.97
CA ILE A 353 -8.43 -22.11 2.19
C ILE A 353 -9.37 -23.11 1.54
N GLY A 354 -10.31 -23.66 2.31
CA GLY A 354 -11.19 -24.77 1.90
C GLY A 354 -12.12 -24.42 0.75
N ILE A 355 -12.58 -23.15 0.66
CA ILE A 355 -13.60 -22.75 -0.33
C ILE A 355 -13.16 -22.98 -1.79
N ALA A 356 -11.89 -22.82 -2.11
CA ALA A 356 -11.38 -23.09 -3.45
C ALA A 356 -11.11 -24.58 -3.72
N LEU A 357 -11.24 -25.41 -2.70
CA LEU A 357 -10.89 -26.83 -2.71
C LEU A 357 -12.11 -27.72 -2.42
N ILE A 358 -13.32 -27.16 -2.52
CA ILE A 358 -14.56 -27.84 -2.16
C ILE A 358 -14.66 -29.21 -2.85
N ASP A 359 -14.33 -29.29 -4.13
CA ASP A 359 -14.38 -30.56 -4.88
C ASP A 359 -13.42 -31.63 -4.32
N LYS A 360 -12.32 -31.22 -3.67
CA LYS A 360 -11.32 -32.12 -3.06
C LYS A 360 -11.71 -32.55 -1.64
N ILE A 361 -12.47 -31.72 -0.92
CA ILE A 361 -12.81 -31.94 0.49
C ILE A 361 -14.24 -32.44 0.68
N SER A 362 -15.07 -32.44 -0.37
CA SER A 362 -16.44 -32.94 -0.29
C SER A 362 -16.55 -34.44 -0.60
N ASN A 363 -17.51 -35.06 0.05
CA ASN A 363 -18.03 -36.40 -0.27
C ASN A 363 -19.47 -36.21 -0.79
N GLY A 364 -19.62 -36.00 -2.10
CA GLY A 364 -20.89 -35.61 -2.69
C GLY A 364 -21.29 -34.20 -2.23
N ILE A 365 -22.41 -34.09 -1.51
CA ILE A 365 -22.99 -32.81 -1.07
C ILE A 365 -22.40 -32.33 0.28
N VAL A 366 -21.70 -33.21 1.01
CA VAL A 366 -21.23 -32.93 2.38
C VAL A 366 -19.73 -32.70 2.39
N ILE A 367 -19.29 -31.61 3.04
CA ILE A 367 -17.87 -31.33 3.29
C ILE A 367 -17.37 -32.27 4.39
N SER A 368 -16.27 -32.99 4.11
CA SER A 368 -15.58 -33.83 5.08
C SER A 368 -14.65 -33.02 5.96
N SER A 369 -15.06 -32.71 7.19
CA SER A 369 -14.24 -31.93 8.13
C SER A 369 -12.82 -32.51 8.37
N PRO A 370 -12.59 -33.83 8.44
CA PRO A 370 -11.24 -34.36 8.56
C PRO A 370 -10.38 -34.14 7.31
N LYS A 371 -10.97 -34.27 6.10
CA LYS A 371 -10.25 -34.00 4.84
C LYS A 371 -9.91 -32.53 4.72
N GLU A 372 -10.86 -31.64 5.02
CA GLU A 372 -10.66 -30.21 5.02
C GLU A 372 -9.53 -29.81 5.96
N ARG A 373 -9.57 -30.28 7.21
CA ARG A 373 -8.56 -29.97 8.22
C ARG A 373 -7.17 -30.42 7.77
N ASN A 374 -7.01 -31.66 7.35
CA ASN A 374 -5.72 -32.20 6.89
C ASN A 374 -5.16 -31.39 5.71
N LEU A 375 -6.02 -31.01 4.77
CA LEU A 375 -5.61 -30.23 3.61
C LEU A 375 -5.21 -28.80 4.00
N VAL A 376 -5.95 -28.16 4.90
CA VAL A 376 -5.65 -26.83 5.41
C VAL A 376 -4.34 -26.80 6.19
N GLU A 377 -4.10 -27.80 7.05
CA GLU A 377 -2.83 -27.95 7.79
C GLU A 377 -1.64 -28.06 6.81
N LYS A 378 -1.77 -28.86 5.74
CA LYS A 378 -0.74 -28.95 4.68
C LYS A 378 -0.46 -27.60 4.01
N VAL A 379 -1.51 -26.81 3.69
CA VAL A 379 -1.33 -25.47 3.12
C VAL A 379 -0.58 -24.56 4.07
N ILE A 380 -0.94 -24.59 5.36
CA ILE A 380 -0.31 -23.77 6.40
C ILE A 380 1.18 -24.07 6.51
N ASP A 381 1.52 -25.37 6.56
CA ASP A 381 2.91 -25.83 6.70
C ASP A 381 3.73 -25.51 5.43
N SER A 382 3.16 -25.78 4.23
CA SER A 382 3.88 -25.56 2.95
C SER A 382 4.25 -24.11 2.70
N TYR A 383 3.40 -23.16 3.16
CA TYR A 383 3.56 -21.72 2.90
C TYR A 383 3.91 -20.91 4.15
N ASP A 384 4.29 -21.56 5.27
CA ASP A 384 4.65 -20.92 6.54
C ASP A 384 3.63 -19.84 6.95
N ILE A 385 2.34 -20.22 7.00
CA ILE A 385 1.26 -19.31 7.37
C ILE A 385 1.19 -19.21 8.89
N LYS A 386 1.52 -18.06 9.45
CA LYS A 386 1.50 -17.84 10.89
C LYS A 386 0.07 -17.53 11.36
N THR A 387 -0.56 -18.51 11.98
CA THR A 387 -1.87 -18.40 12.62
C THR A 387 -1.90 -19.15 13.96
N PRO A 388 -2.52 -18.59 15.01
CA PRO A 388 -2.65 -19.28 16.30
C PRO A 388 -3.49 -20.55 16.20
N THR A 389 -4.47 -20.58 15.31
CA THR A 389 -5.37 -21.70 15.04
C THR A 389 -6.02 -21.55 13.68
N ILE A 390 -6.35 -22.68 13.02
CA ILE A 390 -7.07 -22.69 11.75
C ILE A 390 -8.46 -22.06 11.83
N LYS A 391 -9.07 -22.02 13.04
CA LYS A 391 -10.38 -21.41 13.31
C LYS A 391 -10.32 -19.88 13.45
N ARG A 392 -9.13 -19.27 13.52
CA ARG A 392 -8.98 -17.80 13.60
C ARG A 392 -9.57 -17.14 12.36
N GLN A 393 -10.37 -16.09 12.53
CA GLN A 393 -10.84 -15.29 11.42
C GLN A 393 -9.66 -14.62 10.71
N ILE A 394 -9.66 -14.68 9.37
CA ILE A 394 -8.53 -14.22 8.54
C ILE A 394 -8.27 -12.73 8.69
N ILE A 395 -9.28 -11.93 9.00
CA ILE A 395 -9.14 -10.46 9.19
C ILE A 395 -8.14 -10.09 10.29
N TYR A 396 -7.93 -10.97 11.28
CA TYR A 396 -7.00 -10.74 12.38
C TYR A 396 -5.56 -11.20 12.09
N LEU A 397 -5.29 -11.74 10.91
CA LEU A 397 -3.92 -12.04 10.48
C LEU A 397 -3.25 -10.77 9.93
N SER A 398 -1.91 -10.73 10.01
CA SER A 398 -1.13 -9.70 9.31
C SER A 398 -1.36 -9.77 7.79
N GLY A 399 -1.14 -8.65 7.10
CA GLY A 399 -1.29 -8.56 5.65
C GLY A 399 -0.52 -9.64 4.89
N GLY A 400 0.71 -9.91 5.29
CA GLY A 400 1.53 -10.96 4.69
C GLY A 400 0.98 -12.36 4.90
N ASN A 401 0.46 -12.67 6.10
CA ASN A 401 -0.16 -14.00 6.33
C ASN A 401 -1.49 -14.15 5.56
N GLN A 402 -2.27 -13.08 5.42
CA GLN A 402 -3.45 -13.09 4.54
C GLN A 402 -3.05 -13.40 3.09
N GLN A 403 -1.96 -12.78 2.60
CA GLN A 403 -1.43 -13.03 1.24
C GLN A 403 -0.96 -14.48 1.08
N LYS A 404 -0.23 -15.01 2.07
CA LYS A 404 0.20 -16.41 2.09
C LYS A 404 -0.99 -17.39 2.03
N VAL A 405 -2.12 -17.07 2.70
CA VAL A 405 -3.36 -17.87 2.61
C VAL A 405 -3.91 -17.88 1.19
N ILE A 406 -3.96 -16.72 0.52
CA ILE A 406 -4.47 -16.62 -0.85
C ILE A 406 -3.57 -17.40 -1.82
N ILE A 407 -2.26 -17.25 -1.69
CA ILE A 407 -1.28 -17.97 -2.53
C ILE A 407 -1.38 -19.48 -2.28
N GLY A 408 -1.33 -19.92 -1.03
CA GLY A 408 -1.43 -21.34 -0.67
C GLY A 408 -2.73 -21.96 -1.18
N ARG A 409 -3.87 -21.26 -1.05
CA ARG A 409 -5.15 -21.67 -1.62
C ARG A 409 -5.05 -21.88 -3.15
N ALA A 410 -4.46 -20.92 -3.87
CA ALA A 410 -4.30 -21.01 -5.31
C ALA A 410 -3.38 -22.16 -5.73
N MET A 411 -2.24 -22.34 -5.04
CA MET A 411 -1.26 -23.38 -5.36
C MET A 411 -1.81 -24.80 -5.17
N PHE A 412 -2.64 -25.03 -4.17
CA PHE A 412 -3.30 -26.31 -3.98
C PHE A 412 -4.35 -26.65 -5.05
N CYS A 413 -4.75 -25.66 -5.86
CA CYS A 413 -5.52 -25.90 -7.08
C CYS A 413 -4.67 -26.30 -8.29
N MET A 414 -3.34 -26.44 -8.12
CA MET A 414 -2.37 -26.83 -9.16
C MET A 414 -2.38 -25.87 -10.35
N PRO A 415 -2.06 -24.59 -10.14
CA PRO A 415 -2.02 -23.61 -11.23
C PRO A 415 -0.87 -23.89 -12.19
N LYS A 416 -1.03 -23.45 -13.43
CA LYS A 416 0.06 -23.36 -14.42
C LYS A 416 0.58 -21.92 -14.54
N ILE A 417 -0.34 -20.96 -14.36
CA ILE A 417 -0.03 -19.52 -14.35
C ILE A 417 -0.71 -18.88 -13.13
N LEU A 418 0.06 -18.07 -12.40
CA LEU A 418 -0.44 -17.17 -11.37
C LEU A 418 -0.27 -15.72 -11.82
N ILE A 419 -1.35 -14.95 -11.80
CA ILE A 419 -1.32 -13.50 -11.96
C ILE A 419 -1.36 -12.88 -10.58
N PHE A 420 -0.30 -12.15 -10.22
CA PHE A 420 -0.20 -11.34 -9.00
C PHE A 420 -0.43 -9.88 -9.36
N ASP A 421 -1.52 -9.30 -8.88
CA ASP A 421 -1.82 -7.89 -9.08
C ASP A 421 -1.54 -7.12 -7.79
N GLU A 422 -0.48 -6.30 -7.79
CA GLU A 422 0.03 -5.52 -6.64
C GLU A 422 0.14 -6.37 -5.34
N PRO A 423 0.83 -7.53 -5.35
CA PRO A 423 0.77 -8.51 -4.25
C PRO A 423 1.36 -8.00 -2.94
N THR A 424 2.23 -7.00 -2.99
CA THR A 424 2.93 -6.44 -1.83
C THR A 424 2.32 -5.14 -1.32
N LYS A 425 1.25 -4.65 -1.95
CA LYS A 425 0.57 -3.43 -1.52
C LYS A 425 0.05 -3.54 -0.09
N GLY A 426 0.48 -2.61 0.77
CA GLY A 426 0.09 -2.61 2.18
C GLY A 426 0.72 -3.74 3.02
N ILE A 427 1.87 -4.27 2.57
CA ILE A 427 2.67 -5.26 3.29
C ILE A 427 3.99 -4.61 3.73
N ASP A 428 4.49 -5.00 4.90
CA ASP A 428 5.76 -4.53 5.44
C ASP A 428 6.98 -5.08 4.67
N VAL A 429 8.11 -4.36 4.74
CA VAL A 429 9.33 -4.68 3.97
C VAL A 429 9.88 -6.08 4.26
N GLY A 430 9.81 -6.54 5.52
CA GLY A 430 10.29 -7.88 5.89
C GLY A 430 9.45 -8.97 5.25
N THR A 431 8.15 -8.80 5.27
CA THR A 431 7.19 -9.74 4.66
C THR A 431 7.22 -9.69 3.12
N LYS A 432 7.54 -8.53 2.49
CA LYS A 432 7.76 -8.46 1.04
C LYS A 432 8.85 -9.43 0.59
N ASN A 433 9.99 -9.46 1.28
CA ASN A 433 11.07 -10.38 0.95
C ASN A 433 10.67 -11.87 1.09
N ASP A 434 9.83 -12.19 2.07
CA ASP A 434 9.29 -13.56 2.20
C ASP A 434 8.38 -13.93 1.01
N LEU A 435 7.57 -12.98 0.52
CA LEU A 435 6.76 -13.17 -0.69
C LEU A 435 7.64 -13.34 -1.95
N TYR A 436 8.70 -12.56 -2.09
CA TYR A 436 9.63 -12.68 -3.22
C TYR A 436 10.31 -14.06 -3.24
N ARG A 437 10.76 -14.56 -2.07
CA ARG A 437 11.29 -15.93 -1.97
C ARG A 437 10.25 -16.97 -2.33
N MET A 438 9.00 -16.76 -1.91
CA MET A 438 7.89 -17.67 -2.23
C MET A 438 7.61 -17.68 -3.74
N MET A 439 7.50 -16.52 -4.41
CA MET A 439 7.32 -16.44 -5.86
C MET A 439 8.46 -17.16 -6.60
N LYS A 440 9.72 -16.90 -6.20
CA LYS A 440 10.87 -17.58 -6.76
C LYS A 440 10.78 -19.11 -6.58
N LYS A 441 10.43 -19.58 -5.39
CA LYS A 441 10.25 -21.01 -5.09
C LYS A 441 9.16 -21.64 -5.96
N ILE A 442 8.02 -20.99 -6.09
CA ILE A 442 6.90 -21.43 -6.95
C ILE A 442 7.36 -21.63 -8.40
N VAL A 443 8.17 -20.70 -8.92
CA VAL A 443 8.67 -20.81 -10.29
C VAL A 443 9.76 -21.87 -10.42
N ASP A 444 10.77 -21.82 -9.54
CA ASP A 444 11.96 -22.67 -9.65
C ASP A 444 11.70 -24.15 -9.32
N GLU A 445 10.85 -24.43 -8.32
CA GLU A 445 10.62 -25.77 -7.79
C GLU A 445 9.31 -26.39 -8.29
N GLU A 446 8.22 -25.57 -8.40
CA GLU A 446 6.90 -26.07 -8.77
C GLU A 446 6.60 -25.86 -10.28
N GLY A 447 7.46 -25.11 -11.00
CA GLY A 447 7.37 -24.92 -12.46
C GLY A 447 6.20 -24.05 -12.91
N VAL A 448 5.59 -23.29 -11.99
CA VAL A 448 4.48 -22.39 -12.30
C VAL A 448 5.02 -21.08 -12.88
N SER A 449 4.40 -20.57 -13.92
CA SER A 449 4.76 -19.27 -14.51
C SER A 449 4.00 -18.15 -13.76
N ILE A 450 4.61 -16.98 -13.64
CA ILE A 450 4.02 -15.85 -12.91
C ILE A 450 3.94 -14.62 -13.84
N ILE A 451 2.80 -13.92 -13.79
CA ILE A 451 2.69 -12.53 -14.25
C ILE A 451 2.63 -11.67 -12.99
N LEU A 452 3.58 -10.75 -12.83
CA LEU A 452 3.68 -9.85 -11.70
C LEU A 452 3.36 -8.42 -12.14
N VAL A 453 2.20 -7.92 -11.73
CA VAL A 453 1.82 -6.51 -11.93
C VAL A 453 2.22 -5.73 -10.68
N SER A 454 3.05 -4.70 -10.84
CA SER A 454 3.46 -3.84 -9.72
C SER A 454 3.68 -2.39 -10.16
N SER A 455 3.32 -1.46 -9.29
CA SER A 455 3.67 -0.05 -9.39
C SER A 455 5.06 0.25 -8.82
N GLU A 456 5.64 -0.67 -8.07
CA GLU A 456 6.98 -0.55 -7.50
C GLU A 456 8.01 -1.15 -8.48
N LEU A 457 8.74 -0.29 -9.20
CA LEU A 457 9.73 -0.75 -10.18
C LEU A 457 10.84 -1.59 -9.54
N GLU A 458 11.25 -1.26 -8.31
CA GLU A 458 12.23 -2.05 -7.56
C GLU A 458 11.79 -3.50 -7.36
N GLU A 459 10.49 -3.74 -7.08
CA GLU A 459 9.95 -5.09 -6.96
C GLU A 459 10.11 -5.88 -8.26
N LEU A 460 9.75 -5.26 -9.39
CA LEU A 460 9.86 -5.88 -10.71
C LEU A 460 11.31 -6.17 -11.08
N LEU A 461 12.22 -5.22 -10.83
CA LEU A 461 13.66 -5.39 -11.09
C LEU A 461 14.26 -6.53 -10.25
N ARG A 462 13.76 -6.76 -9.04
CA ARG A 462 14.26 -7.82 -8.14
C ARG A 462 13.70 -9.20 -8.45
N CYS A 463 12.48 -9.27 -8.95
CA CYS A 463 11.73 -10.54 -9.05
C CYS A 463 11.53 -11.03 -10.49
N SER A 464 11.43 -10.13 -11.48
CA SER A 464 11.05 -10.50 -12.84
C SER A 464 12.24 -10.85 -13.73
N ASN A 465 12.01 -11.73 -14.70
CA ASN A 465 12.97 -12.03 -15.76
C ASN A 465 12.91 -10.97 -16.87
N ARG A 466 11.69 -10.57 -17.25
CA ARG A 466 11.39 -9.50 -18.21
C ARG A 466 10.35 -8.56 -17.62
N ILE A 467 10.34 -7.31 -18.10
CA ILE A 467 9.38 -6.28 -17.72
C ILE A 467 8.74 -5.70 -18.97
N ILE A 468 7.42 -5.70 -19.00
CA ILE A 468 6.62 -4.98 -20.00
C ILE A 468 6.15 -3.68 -19.37
N THR A 469 6.29 -2.57 -20.10
CA THR A 469 5.79 -1.26 -19.68
C THR A 469 4.52 -0.92 -20.43
N VAL A 470 3.54 -0.39 -19.69
CA VAL A 470 2.24 0.02 -20.20
C VAL A 470 2.03 1.51 -19.93
N TYR A 471 1.66 2.27 -20.94
CA TYR A 471 1.36 3.69 -20.88
C TYR A 471 0.07 3.97 -21.64
N ASN A 472 -0.90 4.65 -21.01
CA ASN A 472 -2.21 4.96 -21.60
C ASN A 472 -2.92 3.76 -22.27
N GLY A 473 -2.80 2.58 -21.68
CA GLY A 473 -3.45 1.37 -22.17
C GLY A 473 -2.73 0.67 -23.32
N GLU A 474 -1.53 1.09 -23.70
CA GLU A 474 -0.73 0.49 -24.76
C GLU A 474 0.61 -0.03 -24.21
N LYS A 475 1.13 -1.12 -24.80
CA LYS A 475 2.47 -1.60 -24.53
C LYS A 475 3.48 -0.67 -25.19
N VAL A 476 4.38 -0.09 -24.39
CA VAL A 476 5.37 0.89 -24.86
C VAL A 476 6.81 0.40 -24.77
N GLY A 477 7.06 -0.71 -24.08
CA GLY A 477 8.39 -1.30 -24.00
C GLY A 477 8.37 -2.73 -23.47
N GLU A 478 9.47 -3.45 -23.72
CA GLU A 478 9.75 -4.78 -23.18
C GLU A 478 11.26 -4.88 -22.92
N PHE A 479 11.62 -5.25 -21.70
CA PHE A 479 12.99 -5.16 -21.18
C PHE A 479 13.41 -6.46 -20.50
N GLU A 480 14.57 -6.99 -20.87
CA GLU A 480 15.23 -8.07 -20.12
C GLU A 480 15.88 -7.46 -18.85
N THR A 481 15.45 -7.91 -17.69
CA THR A 481 15.81 -7.28 -16.41
C THR A 481 17.32 -7.33 -16.12
N GLU A 482 18.05 -8.34 -16.61
CA GLU A 482 19.48 -8.49 -16.39
C GLU A 482 20.33 -7.41 -17.09
N ASN A 483 19.85 -6.88 -18.22
CA ASN A 483 20.61 -6.03 -19.12
C ASN A 483 20.10 -4.60 -19.19
N THR A 484 19.02 -4.25 -18.46
CA THR A 484 18.33 -2.97 -18.61
C THR A 484 18.58 -2.10 -17.37
N LYS A 485 18.85 -0.81 -17.59
CA LYS A 485 18.96 0.17 -16.52
C LYS A 485 17.58 0.63 -16.07
N GLU A 486 17.43 0.88 -14.77
CA GLU A 486 16.19 1.39 -14.19
C GLU A 486 15.65 2.65 -14.90
N SER A 487 16.58 3.57 -15.30
CA SER A 487 16.21 4.80 -16.00
C SER A 487 15.54 4.55 -17.37
N GLU A 488 15.90 3.49 -18.08
CA GLU A 488 15.30 3.16 -19.38
C GLU A 488 13.83 2.71 -19.22
N ILE A 489 13.58 1.92 -18.17
CA ILE A 489 12.22 1.48 -17.85
C ILE A 489 11.38 2.65 -17.36
N LEU A 490 11.93 3.55 -16.52
CA LEU A 490 11.26 4.76 -16.05
C LEU A 490 10.86 5.68 -17.20
N ASN A 491 11.76 5.95 -18.15
CA ASN A 491 11.46 6.76 -19.34
C ASN A 491 10.34 6.15 -20.19
N SER A 492 10.33 4.83 -20.31
CA SER A 492 9.26 4.11 -21.01
C SER A 492 7.92 4.22 -20.28
N ILE A 493 7.89 4.10 -18.95
CA ILE A 493 6.66 4.27 -18.13
C ILE A 493 6.09 5.69 -18.24
N LEU A 494 6.95 6.70 -18.42
CA LEU A 494 6.57 8.10 -18.58
C LEU A 494 6.19 8.47 -20.02
N GLY A 495 6.35 7.54 -20.97
CA GLY A 495 6.02 7.75 -22.38
C GLY A 495 7.01 8.66 -23.14
N GLU A 496 8.23 8.89 -22.60
CA GLU A 496 9.22 9.74 -23.23
C GLU A 496 9.76 9.15 -24.55
N ASN A 497 9.78 7.82 -24.68
CA ASN A 497 10.16 7.14 -25.91
C ASN A 497 9.18 7.41 -27.08
N ILE A 498 7.92 7.74 -26.80
CA ILE A 498 6.91 8.08 -27.80
C ILE A 498 7.10 9.51 -28.31
N LYS A 499 7.52 10.44 -27.44
CA LYS A 499 7.75 11.86 -27.80
C LYS A 499 8.93 12.00 -28.78
N ASN A 500 10.01 11.25 -28.56
CA ASN A 500 11.20 11.32 -29.41
C ASN A 500 10.97 10.71 -30.82
N SER A 501 10.04 9.76 -30.97
CA SER A 501 9.67 9.21 -32.28
C SER A 501 8.71 10.12 -33.07
N THR A 502 8.00 11.02 -32.42
CA THR A 502 7.07 11.97 -33.08
C THR A 502 7.77 13.27 -33.50
N GLU A 503 8.84 13.67 -32.80
CA GLU A 503 9.66 14.85 -33.17
C GLU A 503 10.64 14.56 -34.34
N THR A 504 10.87 13.31 -34.69
CA THR A 504 11.75 12.93 -35.84
C THR A 504 10.97 12.87 -37.16
N ILE A 505 9.65 13.07 -37.16
CA ILE A 505 8.77 12.99 -38.36
C ILE A 505 8.18 14.37 -38.74
N LEU A 506 8.57 15.43 -38.05
CA LEU A 506 8.30 16.84 -38.41
C LEU A 506 9.61 17.54 -38.77
#